data_bee1b53726e2b213af4f526b43dc21bc
#
_entry.id   bee1b53726e2b213af4f526b43dc21bc
#
_cell.length_a   1.000
_cell.length_b   1.000
_cell.length_c   1.000
_cell.angle_alpha   90.00
_cell.angle_beta   90.00
_cell.angle_gamma   90.00
#
_symmetry.space_group_name_H-M   'P 1'
#
loop_
_entity.id
_entity.type
_entity.pdbx_description
1 polymer ?
#
loop_
_entity_poly.entity_id
_entity_poly.type
_entity_poly.pdbx_seq_one_letter_code
_entity_poly.pdbx_strand_id
1 'polypeptide(L)'
;MTLSKAGVLLIIVLALASTLPAQTQTLTVLHNFTNLPDGGRPAGRLLLDPDGNLFGTTTIGGKIGYGSVFKVDASGNLSIFYSFAGPPDGNDPVSGLIRDAAGNLYGTTAHGGTTTVCGTDQPSWAGCGIVYKLDPSGTETVLHRFGSNGPDGGFPNGPLALDSSGTLWGSTQVGGEAGCTIPIPPNGRMVDVGCGTVFKVDASGIESVVHSFTKVDGAAPIGGVVQDQALNLYGVTLTGGLQNCPHAFFGSCGTVFKLDTSGQFSTFYSFKGGDGGPDGDIPESSLILDPAGNLYGTTNAGGSVQCDPIHLPGISCGTIFQLTPAGEETVLYSFGGSEAAGFPTNGLVRDAAGNFYGLVSGLVLKLDSMGKESILYTFTGYDIIASGDLVQDAAGNLYGTTYYGANGKGTVFKLTTPPDFAVAAFALSPASVPAGGSATAPLDIITVSGFNDAVRFTCSVSPKPAQSPQCSVTATAGTPATVTVSTSGPSVRVPSRSGASFSYAMWLPLLGLVGIGGLGSKKRKVKAMLLGCALCLGFASLVACGGGSISSGNRGTPTGAYTITVTGTSSVATGSLVRSTSAILQVQ
;
A
#
# COMPACT_ATOMS: atom_id res chain seq x y z
N MET A 1 9.01 -66.78 39.19
CA MET A 1 8.23 -66.02 38.17
C MET A 1 8.68 -64.58 38.27
N THR A 2 9.59 -64.19 37.46
CA THR A 2 10.25 -62.87 37.45
C THR A 2 9.69 -62.06 36.28
N LEU A 3 8.97 -60.95 36.55
CA LEU A 3 8.51 -59.99 35.59
C LEU A 3 9.58 -58.91 35.37
N SER A 4 10.07 -58.83 34.17
CA SER A 4 11.01 -57.81 33.66
C SER A 4 10.32 -56.46 33.58
N LYS A 5 10.89 -55.44 34.21
CA LYS A 5 10.53 -54.05 34.07
C LYS A 5 11.29 -53.45 32.87
N ALA A 6 10.63 -53.28 31.75
CA ALA A 6 11.12 -52.45 30.67
C ALA A 6 10.84 -50.97 31.00
N GLY A 7 11.91 -50.23 31.29
CA GLY A 7 11.84 -48.80 31.53
C GLY A 7 11.68 -48.05 30.20
N VAL A 8 10.56 -47.35 30.05
CA VAL A 8 10.35 -46.36 28.99
C VAL A 8 11.05 -45.07 29.41
N LEU A 9 12.17 -44.76 28.78
CA LEU A 9 12.87 -43.49 28.94
C LEU A 9 12.13 -42.43 28.11
N LEU A 10 11.26 -41.62 28.75
CA LEU A 10 10.62 -40.47 28.17
C LEU A 10 11.60 -39.31 28.11
N ILE A 11 12.20 -39.05 26.94
CA ILE A 11 13.05 -37.88 26.71
C ILE A 11 12.10 -36.70 26.52
N ILE A 12 11.87 -35.93 27.58
CA ILE A 12 11.24 -34.60 27.49
C ILE A 12 12.28 -33.64 26.91
N VAL A 13 12.23 -33.37 25.61
CA VAL A 13 12.93 -32.24 25.00
C VAL A 13 12.20 -30.98 25.46
N LEU A 14 12.64 -30.36 26.53
CA LEU A 14 12.27 -28.97 26.82
C LEU A 14 12.88 -28.11 25.72
N ALA A 15 12.07 -27.72 24.74
CA ALA A 15 12.38 -26.59 23.90
C ALA A 15 12.34 -25.33 24.81
N LEU A 16 13.51 -24.93 25.30
CA LEU A 16 13.73 -23.59 25.80
C LEU A 16 13.52 -22.66 24.60
N ALA A 17 12.29 -22.19 24.42
CA ALA A 17 12.05 -21.00 23.65
C ALA A 17 12.76 -19.87 24.40
N SER A 18 13.99 -19.57 24.00
CA SER A 18 14.67 -18.35 24.38
C SER A 18 13.79 -17.22 23.88
N THR A 19 12.99 -16.62 24.75
CA THR A 19 12.40 -15.32 24.53
C THR A 19 13.58 -14.34 24.48
N LEU A 20 14.14 -14.17 23.27
CA LEU A 20 15.05 -13.08 23.00
C LEU A 20 14.28 -11.80 23.34
N PRO A 21 14.84 -10.84 24.09
CA PRO A 21 14.18 -9.60 24.36
C PRO A 21 13.80 -8.96 23.02
N ALA A 22 12.52 -8.72 22.81
CA ALA A 22 12.08 -7.89 21.70
C ALA A 22 12.91 -6.60 21.79
N GLN A 23 13.52 -6.18 20.69
CA GLN A 23 14.23 -4.92 20.65
C GLN A 23 13.20 -3.86 21.03
N THR A 24 13.33 -3.32 22.22
CA THR A 24 12.39 -2.32 22.74
C THR A 24 12.58 -1.08 21.88
N GLN A 25 11.56 -0.82 21.07
CA GLN A 25 11.50 0.42 20.31
C GLN A 25 11.52 1.56 21.34
N THR A 26 12.41 2.51 21.12
CA THR A 26 12.57 3.60 22.06
C THR A 26 11.82 4.81 21.54
N LEU A 27 10.76 5.19 22.24
CA LEU A 27 10.13 6.49 22.03
C LEU A 27 10.90 7.53 22.85
N THR A 28 11.32 8.59 22.17
CA THR A 28 11.95 9.76 22.77
C THR A 28 11.02 10.95 22.58
N VAL A 29 10.59 11.57 23.67
CA VAL A 29 9.89 12.85 23.63
C VAL A 29 10.92 13.93 23.35
N LEU A 30 10.79 14.62 22.21
CA LEU A 30 11.66 15.71 21.81
C LEU A 30 11.24 17.02 22.47
N HIS A 31 9.92 17.24 22.60
CA HIS A 31 9.38 18.42 23.25
C HIS A 31 8.00 18.17 23.86
N ASN A 32 7.72 18.78 25.01
CA ASN A 32 6.40 18.88 25.64
C ASN A 32 5.93 20.32 25.59
N PHE A 33 4.84 20.59 24.89
CA PHE A 33 4.27 21.92 24.78
C PHE A 33 3.68 22.41 26.10
N THR A 34 3.74 23.73 26.30
CA THR A 34 3.24 24.40 27.51
C THR A 34 2.08 25.35 27.24
N ASN A 35 1.68 25.57 26.00
CA ASN A 35 0.69 26.47 25.45
C ASN A 35 1.25 27.88 25.16
N LEU A 36 1.62 28.62 26.16
CA LEU A 36 2.24 29.94 26.03
C LEU A 36 3.64 29.90 26.65
N PRO A 37 4.67 30.35 25.95
CA PRO A 37 4.66 30.96 24.60
C PRO A 37 4.92 29.98 23.44
N ASP A 38 5.11 28.69 23.67
CA ASP A 38 5.67 27.72 22.74
C ASP A 38 4.64 26.95 21.87
N GLY A 39 3.35 27.20 22.11
CA GLY A 39 2.29 26.54 21.39
C GLY A 39 1.66 25.38 22.16
N GLY A 40 0.62 24.80 21.59
CA GLY A 40 -0.06 23.64 22.15
C GLY A 40 -1.01 23.01 21.16
N ARG A 41 -1.36 21.76 21.42
CA ARG A 41 -2.19 20.95 20.52
C ARG A 41 -1.62 20.93 19.11
N PRO A 42 -0.42 20.35 18.91
CA PRO A 42 0.15 20.24 17.59
C PRO A 42 -0.78 19.45 16.69
N ALA A 43 -0.93 19.90 15.45
CA ALA A 43 -1.78 19.30 14.44
C ALA A 43 -1.08 19.26 13.09
N GLY A 44 -1.66 18.54 12.15
CA GLY A 44 -1.07 18.39 10.83
C GLY A 44 0.22 17.54 10.83
N ARG A 45 0.63 17.18 9.63
CA ARG A 45 1.86 16.42 9.40
C ARG A 45 3.09 17.27 9.67
N LEU A 46 4.07 16.70 10.36
CA LEU A 46 5.39 17.33 10.47
C LEU A 46 6.08 17.38 9.09
N LEU A 47 6.87 18.41 8.87
CA LEU A 47 7.77 18.53 7.73
C LEU A 47 9.19 18.28 8.21
N LEU A 48 9.85 17.27 7.66
CA LEU A 48 11.27 17.00 7.87
C LEU A 48 12.07 17.62 6.72
N ASP A 49 12.98 18.54 7.02
CA ASP A 49 13.85 19.15 6.02
C ASP A 49 15.13 18.31 5.77
N PRO A 50 15.89 18.58 4.70
CA PRO A 50 17.14 17.87 4.40
C PRO A 50 18.22 17.98 5.48
N ASP A 51 18.16 19.00 6.32
CA ASP A 51 19.10 19.24 7.41
C ASP A 51 18.72 18.50 8.70
N GLY A 52 17.59 17.76 8.67
CA GLY A 52 17.06 16.99 9.80
C GLY A 52 16.24 17.83 10.79
N ASN A 53 15.84 19.07 10.43
CA ASN A 53 14.93 19.86 11.23
C ASN A 53 13.48 19.43 10.98
N LEU A 54 12.68 19.43 12.04
CA LEU A 54 11.24 19.21 11.98
C LEU A 54 10.52 20.55 12.09
N PHE A 55 9.57 20.79 11.19
CA PHE A 55 8.64 21.91 11.28
C PHE A 55 7.23 21.37 11.49
N GLY A 56 6.43 22.06 12.28
CA GLY A 56 5.04 21.70 12.53
C GLY A 56 4.23 22.90 12.98
N THR A 57 2.94 22.67 13.15
CA THR A 57 1.97 23.69 13.57
C THR A 57 1.35 23.32 14.93
N THR A 58 0.94 24.34 15.69
CA THR A 58 0.14 24.17 16.91
C THR A 58 -1.12 24.99 16.78
N THR A 59 -2.28 24.38 17.10
CA THR A 59 -3.59 25.04 16.91
C THR A 59 -3.87 26.13 17.94
N ILE A 60 -3.21 26.06 19.09
CA ILE A 60 -3.34 27.04 20.17
C ILE A 60 -1.96 27.47 20.67
N GLY A 61 -1.93 28.49 21.52
CA GLY A 61 -0.67 28.96 22.09
C GLY A 61 0.09 29.91 21.18
N GLY A 62 1.42 29.84 21.15
CA GLY A 62 2.26 30.90 20.59
C GLY A 62 2.26 32.14 21.48
N LYS A 63 2.54 33.32 20.94
CA LYS A 63 2.64 34.56 21.75
C LYS A 63 1.31 34.98 22.38
N ILE A 64 0.21 34.82 21.67
CA ILE A 64 -1.10 35.38 22.04
C ILE A 64 -2.29 34.41 21.90
N GLY A 65 -2.03 33.11 21.63
CA GLY A 65 -3.05 32.07 21.71
C GLY A 65 -3.66 31.59 20.40
N TYR A 66 -3.28 32.15 19.24
CA TYR A 66 -3.85 31.81 17.92
C TYR A 66 -3.08 30.72 17.17
N GLY A 67 -2.16 30.04 17.88
CA GLY A 67 -1.33 28.99 17.29
C GLY A 67 0.02 29.49 16.78
N SER A 68 0.85 28.56 16.36
CA SER A 68 2.21 28.86 15.91
C SER A 68 2.72 27.87 14.86
N VAL A 69 3.76 28.27 14.16
CA VAL A 69 4.69 27.37 13.45
C VAL A 69 5.92 27.21 14.31
N PHE A 70 6.32 25.99 14.61
CA PHE A 70 7.52 25.66 15.37
C PHE A 70 8.55 24.95 14.53
N LYS A 71 9.80 25.02 14.99
CA LYS A 71 10.94 24.25 14.47
C LYS A 71 11.58 23.49 15.63
N VAL A 72 11.82 22.19 15.43
CA VAL A 72 12.71 21.38 16.28
C VAL A 72 13.95 21.08 15.46
N ASP A 73 15.12 21.52 15.91
CA ASP A 73 16.36 21.27 15.21
C ASP A 73 16.82 19.81 15.35
N ALA A 74 17.81 19.40 14.55
CA ALA A 74 18.36 18.05 14.58
C ALA A 74 18.93 17.64 15.98
N SER A 75 19.18 18.60 16.87
CA SER A 75 19.61 18.38 18.25
C SER A 75 18.45 18.25 19.23
N GLY A 76 17.20 18.45 18.77
CA GLY A 76 15.98 18.37 19.59
C GLY A 76 15.56 19.69 20.25
N ASN A 77 16.20 20.83 19.93
CA ASN A 77 15.82 22.13 20.49
C ASN A 77 14.64 22.72 19.73
N LEU A 78 13.56 23.04 20.45
CA LEU A 78 12.40 23.73 19.88
C LEU A 78 12.60 25.24 19.86
N SER A 79 12.20 25.86 18.75
CA SER A 79 12.04 27.30 18.59
C SER A 79 10.74 27.63 17.89
N ILE A 80 10.13 28.77 18.25
CA ILE A 80 8.94 29.25 17.55
C ILE A 80 9.41 30.00 16.30
N PHE A 81 8.99 29.48 15.15
CA PHE A 81 9.34 30.03 13.86
C PHE A 81 8.41 31.19 13.47
N TYR A 82 7.10 31.03 13.76
CA TYR A 82 6.08 32.08 13.60
C TYR A 82 4.97 31.92 14.64
N SER A 83 4.35 33.03 15.08
CA SER A 83 3.17 33.03 15.96
C SER A 83 2.06 33.83 15.33
N PHE A 84 0.94 33.18 15.08
CA PHE A 84 -0.25 33.82 14.50
C PHE A 84 -0.86 34.82 15.46
N ALA A 85 -1.38 35.92 14.88
CA ALA A 85 -1.94 37.04 15.62
C ALA A 85 -3.48 37.09 15.61
N GLY A 86 -4.14 36.14 14.94
CA GLY A 86 -5.57 36.21 14.68
C GLY A 86 -5.93 37.24 13.61
N PRO A 87 -7.25 37.43 13.28
CA PRO A 87 -7.62 38.30 12.18
C PRO A 87 -6.99 39.71 12.24
N PRO A 88 -6.44 40.23 11.13
CA PRO A 88 -6.46 39.72 9.74
C PRO A 88 -5.40 38.67 9.39
N ASP A 89 -4.59 38.26 10.32
CA ASP A 89 -3.67 37.12 10.27
C ASP A 89 -4.45 35.79 10.45
N GLY A 90 -3.74 34.67 10.39
CA GLY A 90 -4.30 33.34 10.58
C GLY A 90 -4.66 33.01 12.03
N ASN A 91 -5.44 31.98 12.20
CA ASN A 91 -5.78 31.37 13.46
C ASN A 91 -6.02 29.87 13.25
N ASP A 92 -5.62 29.04 14.21
CA ASP A 92 -5.85 27.59 14.21
C ASP A 92 -5.18 26.92 12.97
N PRO A 93 -3.83 26.90 12.88
CA PRO A 93 -3.12 26.23 11.80
C PRO A 93 -3.16 24.71 12.04
N VAL A 94 -4.11 24.03 11.40
CA VAL A 94 -4.35 22.58 11.54
C VAL A 94 -3.65 21.74 10.47
N SER A 95 -3.23 22.37 9.36
CA SER A 95 -2.63 21.65 8.23
C SER A 95 -1.13 21.40 8.39
N GLY A 96 -0.62 20.40 7.68
CA GLY A 96 0.80 20.20 7.51
C GLY A 96 1.45 21.29 6.63
N LEU A 97 2.75 21.46 6.78
CA LEU A 97 3.55 22.41 6.01
C LEU A 97 4.16 21.74 4.79
N ILE A 98 4.36 22.52 3.73
CA ILE A 98 5.19 22.16 2.59
C ILE A 98 6.32 23.18 2.42
N ARG A 99 7.42 22.78 1.74
CA ARG A 99 8.62 23.60 1.58
C ARG A 99 9.03 23.65 0.12
N ASP A 100 9.38 24.84 -0.38
CA ASP A 100 9.99 24.99 -1.70
C ASP A 100 11.54 24.83 -1.66
N ALA A 101 12.15 24.83 -2.84
CA ALA A 101 13.60 24.71 -2.98
C ALA A 101 14.37 25.92 -2.39
N ALA A 102 13.75 27.08 -2.25
CA ALA A 102 14.33 28.28 -1.64
C ALA A 102 14.24 28.25 -0.10
N GLY A 103 13.54 27.25 0.46
CA GLY A 103 13.36 27.11 1.90
C GLY A 103 12.15 27.84 2.46
N ASN A 104 11.30 28.43 1.63
CA ASN A 104 10.04 28.99 2.10
C ASN A 104 9.08 27.88 2.52
N LEU A 105 8.35 28.12 3.60
CA LEU A 105 7.28 27.24 4.08
C LEU A 105 5.92 27.78 3.65
N TYR A 106 5.02 26.89 3.30
CA TYR A 106 3.65 27.22 2.95
C TYR A 106 2.68 26.38 3.78
N GLY A 107 1.59 26.96 4.19
CA GLY A 107 0.55 26.30 4.96
C GLY A 107 -0.76 27.04 4.90
N THR A 108 -1.75 26.48 5.60
CA THR A 108 -3.08 27.07 5.75
C THR A 108 -3.46 27.18 7.21
N THR A 109 -4.39 28.09 7.52
CA THR A 109 -5.06 28.12 8.82
C THR A 109 -6.56 27.89 8.61
N ALA A 110 -7.20 27.16 9.51
CA ALA A 110 -8.64 26.91 9.43
C ALA A 110 -9.46 28.19 9.61
N HIS A 111 -8.97 29.11 10.42
CA HIS A 111 -9.65 30.35 10.80
C HIS A 111 -8.74 31.56 10.59
N GLY A 112 -9.25 32.77 10.89
CA GLY A 112 -8.51 34.02 10.65
C GLY A 112 -8.73 34.55 9.25
N GLY A 113 -7.86 35.49 8.81
CA GLY A 113 -7.95 36.17 7.54
C GLY A 113 -8.96 37.32 7.52
N THR A 114 -10.21 37.04 7.88
CA THR A 114 -11.30 38.03 7.98
C THR A 114 -11.89 38.07 9.38
N THR A 115 -12.64 39.13 9.69
CA THR A 115 -13.38 39.25 10.97
C THR A 115 -14.81 38.74 10.87
N THR A 116 -15.25 38.31 9.69
CA THR A 116 -16.58 37.76 9.46
C THR A 116 -16.61 36.29 9.85
N VAL A 117 -17.72 35.85 10.41
CA VAL A 117 -17.88 34.44 10.83
C VAL A 117 -18.06 33.56 9.60
N CYS A 118 -17.30 32.49 9.51
CA CYS A 118 -17.39 31.52 8.43
C CYS A 118 -18.34 30.40 8.84
N GLY A 119 -19.54 30.38 8.30
CA GLY A 119 -20.49 29.29 8.43
C GLY A 119 -21.05 28.98 9.81
N THR A 120 -20.51 29.54 10.90
CA THR A 120 -20.95 29.29 12.27
C THR A 120 -21.12 30.57 13.06
N ASP A 121 -22.11 30.62 13.98
CA ASP A 121 -22.38 31.76 14.85
C ASP A 121 -21.40 31.88 16.04
N GLN A 122 -20.25 31.24 16.01
CA GLN A 122 -19.27 31.22 17.11
C GLN A 122 -18.24 32.37 16.94
N PRO A 123 -18.30 33.43 17.75
CA PRO A 123 -17.41 34.59 17.64
C PRO A 123 -15.92 34.29 17.84
N SER A 124 -15.61 33.18 18.53
CA SER A 124 -14.23 32.77 18.82
C SER A 124 -13.51 32.20 17.58
N TRP A 125 -14.24 31.91 16.51
CA TRP A 125 -13.74 31.27 15.30
C TRP A 125 -13.95 32.19 14.07
N ALA A 126 -13.63 33.47 14.26
CA ALA A 126 -13.77 34.45 13.20
C ALA A 126 -12.82 34.17 12.03
N GLY A 127 -13.33 34.32 10.81
CA GLY A 127 -12.63 34.14 9.57
C GLY A 127 -12.67 32.72 9.02
N CYS A 128 -12.43 32.59 7.72
CA CYS A 128 -12.55 31.35 6.96
C CYS A 128 -11.19 30.71 6.62
N GLY A 129 -10.13 31.26 7.20
CA GLY A 129 -8.77 30.78 7.01
C GLY A 129 -7.98 31.56 5.97
N ILE A 130 -6.69 31.26 5.92
CA ILE A 130 -5.73 31.84 4.98
C ILE A 130 -4.85 30.79 4.33
N VAL A 131 -4.27 31.15 3.20
CA VAL A 131 -3.05 30.53 2.67
C VAL A 131 -1.89 31.48 2.96
N TYR A 132 -0.83 30.99 3.58
CA TYR A 132 0.33 31.80 3.95
C TYR A 132 1.66 31.21 3.47
N LYS A 133 2.63 32.08 3.36
CA LYS A 133 4.06 31.78 3.12
C LYS A 133 4.88 32.32 4.27
N LEU A 134 5.84 31.55 4.76
CA LEU A 134 6.91 32.01 5.64
C LEU A 134 8.24 31.90 4.90
N ASP A 135 8.98 32.98 4.83
CA ASP A 135 10.34 32.94 4.28
C ASP A 135 11.31 32.24 5.26
N PRO A 136 12.56 31.94 4.86
CA PRO A 136 13.53 31.30 5.76
C PRO A 136 13.88 32.10 7.02
N SER A 137 13.54 33.38 7.08
CA SER A 137 13.70 34.24 8.28
C SER A 137 12.48 34.15 9.22
N GLY A 138 11.38 33.50 8.82
CA GLY A 138 10.14 33.46 9.55
C GLY A 138 9.22 34.66 9.29
N THR A 139 9.49 35.46 8.24
CA THR A 139 8.60 36.56 7.85
C THR A 139 7.41 36.02 7.08
N GLU A 140 6.19 36.34 7.54
CA GLU A 140 4.94 35.93 6.91
C GLU A 140 4.54 36.81 5.75
N THR A 141 3.94 36.18 4.74
CA THR A 141 3.16 36.80 3.67
C THR A 141 1.84 36.03 3.54
N VAL A 142 0.72 36.70 3.78
CA VAL A 142 -0.59 36.13 3.49
C VAL A 142 -0.83 36.17 1.99
N LEU A 143 -0.95 34.99 1.38
CA LEU A 143 -1.15 34.84 -0.07
C LEU A 143 -2.63 34.97 -0.44
N HIS A 144 -3.52 34.38 0.36
CA HIS A 144 -4.98 34.45 0.15
C HIS A 144 -5.73 34.45 1.49
N ARG A 145 -6.88 35.16 1.53
CA ARG A 145 -7.82 35.16 2.65
C ARG A 145 -9.17 34.70 2.15
N PHE A 146 -9.63 33.57 2.65
CA PHE A 146 -10.95 33.04 2.28
C PHE A 146 -12.08 33.92 2.80
N GLY A 147 -13.09 34.13 1.96
CA GLY A 147 -14.28 34.93 2.30
C GLY A 147 -15.31 34.13 3.11
N SER A 148 -16.20 34.84 3.80
CA SER A 148 -17.31 34.20 4.49
C SER A 148 -18.33 33.64 3.50
N ASN A 149 -18.55 32.34 3.48
CA ASN A 149 -19.50 31.65 2.58
C ASN A 149 -19.36 32.06 1.09
N GLY A 150 -18.11 32.42 0.71
CA GLY A 150 -17.79 32.81 -0.64
C GLY A 150 -17.66 31.62 -1.59
N PRO A 151 -17.70 31.85 -2.89
CA PRO A 151 -17.45 30.80 -3.87
C PRO A 151 -16.03 30.25 -3.81
N ASP A 152 -15.10 30.98 -3.19
CA ASP A 152 -13.68 30.61 -2.98
C ASP A 152 -13.45 29.56 -1.89
N GLY A 153 -14.44 29.29 -1.06
CA GLY A 153 -14.35 28.26 -0.01
C GLY A 153 -14.00 28.80 1.37
N GLY A 154 -13.79 27.87 2.30
CA GLY A 154 -13.40 28.17 3.67
C GLY A 154 -12.96 26.90 4.43
N PHE A 155 -12.27 27.08 5.56
CA PHE A 155 -11.67 26.02 6.35
C PHE A 155 -10.72 25.13 5.54
N PRO A 156 -9.60 25.65 5.03
CA PRO A 156 -8.59 24.85 4.36
C PRO A 156 -7.83 24.04 5.40
N ASN A 157 -8.23 22.78 5.61
CA ASN A 157 -7.72 21.91 6.68
C ASN A 157 -6.63 20.94 6.23
N GLY A 158 -6.54 20.67 4.92
CA GLY A 158 -5.56 19.73 4.37
C GLY A 158 -4.23 20.39 3.99
N PRO A 159 -3.14 19.61 3.90
CA PRO A 159 -1.87 20.10 3.40
C PRO A 159 -1.98 20.53 1.93
N LEU A 160 -1.18 21.55 1.58
CA LEU A 160 -1.06 22.02 0.21
C LEU A 160 -0.16 21.09 -0.61
N ALA A 161 -0.32 21.09 -1.94
CA ALA A 161 0.67 20.60 -2.89
C ALA A 161 1.29 21.78 -3.63
N LEU A 162 2.58 21.67 -3.96
CA LEU A 162 3.31 22.69 -4.73
C LEU A 162 3.81 22.07 -6.02
N ASP A 163 3.40 22.62 -7.14
CA ASP A 163 3.88 22.16 -8.44
C ASP A 163 5.19 22.84 -8.86
N SER A 164 5.79 22.37 -9.94
CA SER A 164 7.05 22.88 -10.46
C SER A 164 6.98 24.32 -11.00
N SER A 165 5.78 24.86 -11.21
CA SER A 165 5.55 26.25 -11.61
C SER A 165 5.48 27.22 -10.43
N GLY A 166 5.46 26.69 -9.20
CA GLY A 166 5.26 27.45 -7.98
C GLY A 166 3.79 27.71 -7.63
N THR A 167 2.86 27.00 -8.28
CA THR A 167 1.44 27.05 -7.95
C THR A 167 1.15 26.15 -6.76
N LEU A 168 0.44 26.69 -5.78
CA LEU A 168 -0.07 25.97 -4.62
C LEU A 168 -1.46 25.43 -4.94
N TRP A 169 -1.69 24.18 -4.58
CA TRP A 169 -2.98 23.50 -4.73
C TRP A 169 -3.48 23.04 -3.38
N GLY A 170 -4.78 23.22 -3.13
CA GLY A 170 -5.40 22.85 -1.86
C GLY A 170 -6.89 22.61 -1.99
N SER A 171 -7.51 22.28 -0.87
CA SER A 171 -8.96 22.10 -0.76
C SER A 171 -9.52 22.85 0.44
N THR A 172 -10.81 23.21 0.37
CA THR A 172 -11.56 23.83 1.47
C THR A 172 -12.72 22.93 1.87
N GLN A 173 -12.96 22.80 3.17
CA GLN A 173 -14.02 21.93 3.70
C GLN A 173 -15.43 22.45 3.39
N VAL A 174 -15.59 23.76 3.31
CA VAL A 174 -16.88 24.45 3.06
C VAL A 174 -16.74 25.44 1.92
N GLY A 175 -17.86 26.04 1.52
CA GLY A 175 -17.93 27.00 0.41
C GLY A 175 -18.12 26.33 -0.94
N GLY A 176 -17.92 27.07 -2.03
CA GLY A 176 -18.27 26.60 -3.37
C GLY A 176 -19.77 26.62 -3.61
N GLU A 177 -20.29 25.63 -4.34
CA GLU A 177 -21.71 25.52 -4.62
C GLU A 177 -22.54 25.15 -3.38
N ALA A 178 -23.76 25.65 -3.29
CA ALA A 178 -24.72 25.34 -2.24
C ALA A 178 -25.19 23.88 -2.33
N GLY A 179 -25.59 23.29 -1.19
CA GLY A 179 -26.20 21.97 -1.14
C GLY A 179 -25.78 21.12 0.05
N CYS A 180 -24.73 21.52 0.75
CA CYS A 180 -24.27 20.85 1.96
C CYS A 180 -24.63 21.66 3.20
N THR A 181 -25.47 21.07 4.06
CA THR A 181 -25.99 21.74 5.25
C THR A 181 -25.45 21.10 6.50
N ILE A 182 -25.11 21.94 7.49
CA ILE A 182 -24.73 21.51 8.84
C ILE A 182 -25.71 22.08 9.88
N PRO A 183 -25.98 21.35 10.99
CA PRO A 183 -26.75 21.89 12.08
C PRO A 183 -25.90 22.84 12.93
N ILE A 184 -26.39 24.08 13.16
CA ILE A 184 -25.70 25.06 14.02
C ILE A 184 -26.29 25.02 15.44
N PRO A 185 -25.46 24.85 16.47
CA PRO A 185 -25.89 25.00 17.87
C PRO A 185 -26.31 26.44 18.19
N PRO A 186 -27.21 26.71 19.20
CA PRO A 186 -27.84 25.69 20.05
C PRO A 186 -29.15 25.10 19.49
N ASN A 187 -29.67 25.62 18.39
CA ASN A 187 -31.05 25.34 17.96
C ASN A 187 -31.13 24.26 16.88
N GLY A 188 -30.00 23.71 16.44
CA GLY A 188 -29.96 22.70 15.37
C GLY A 188 -30.44 23.23 14.00
N ARG A 189 -30.43 24.57 13.78
CA ARG A 189 -30.81 25.16 12.49
C ARG A 189 -29.83 24.66 11.43
N MET A 190 -30.34 24.06 10.36
CA MET A 190 -29.55 23.67 9.20
C MET A 190 -29.16 24.93 8.40
N VAL A 191 -27.88 25.11 8.20
CA VAL A 191 -27.32 26.18 7.37
C VAL A 191 -26.53 25.55 6.24
N ASP A 192 -26.78 26.06 5.03
CA ASP A 192 -26.00 25.69 3.86
C ASP A 192 -24.62 26.34 3.94
N VAL A 193 -23.60 25.54 3.97
CA VAL A 193 -22.20 25.97 4.08
C VAL A 193 -21.42 25.68 2.81
N GLY A 194 -22.07 25.12 1.77
CA GLY A 194 -21.40 24.58 0.58
C GLY A 194 -20.69 23.26 0.83
N CYS A 195 -20.29 22.59 -0.23
CA CYS A 195 -19.71 21.24 -0.16
C CYS A 195 -18.18 21.24 -0.21
N GLY A 196 -17.55 22.39 -0.26
CA GLY A 196 -16.09 22.55 -0.34
C GLY A 196 -15.60 22.73 -1.78
N THR A 197 -14.33 23.10 -1.90
CA THR A 197 -13.69 23.39 -3.20
C THR A 197 -12.32 22.73 -3.33
N VAL A 198 -11.85 22.60 -4.57
CA VAL A 198 -10.43 22.50 -4.89
C VAL A 198 -10.01 23.86 -5.45
N PHE A 199 -8.98 24.45 -4.88
CA PHE A 199 -8.47 25.75 -5.29
C PHE A 199 -6.98 25.68 -5.67
N LYS A 200 -6.52 26.70 -6.38
CA LYS A 200 -5.10 26.96 -6.59
C LYS A 200 -4.76 28.41 -6.28
N VAL A 201 -3.53 28.65 -5.81
CA VAL A 201 -2.93 29.97 -5.70
C VAL A 201 -1.70 29.98 -6.58
N ASP A 202 -1.68 30.84 -7.59
CA ASP A 202 -0.55 30.92 -8.50
C ASP A 202 0.67 31.62 -7.86
N ALA A 203 1.80 31.60 -8.55
CA ALA A 203 3.04 32.19 -8.05
C ALA A 203 2.95 33.72 -7.82
N SER A 204 1.92 34.41 -8.35
CA SER A 204 1.64 35.82 -8.12
C SER A 204 0.72 36.06 -6.91
N GLY A 205 0.19 34.99 -6.29
CA GLY A 205 -0.72 35.04 -5.14
C GLY A 205 -2.19 35.18 -5.54
N ILE A 206 -2.54 34.92 -6.81
CA ILE A 206 -3.93 34.95 -7.26
C ILE A 206 -4.56 33.58 -7.03
N GLU A 207 -5.60 33.58 -6.19
CA GLU A 207 -6.42 32.39 -5.95
C GLU A 207 -7.44 32.19 -7.09
N SER A 208 -7.78 30.94 -7.40
CA SER A 208 -8.91 30.55 -8.23
C SER A 208 -9.44 29.17 -7.85
N VAL A 209 -10.77 29.07 -7.77
CA VAL A 209 -11.47 27.81 -7.61
C VAL A 209 -11.39 27.03 -8.91
N VAL A 210 -10.95 25.79 -8.82
CA VAL A 210 -10.84 24.86 -9.96
C VAL A 210 -12.03 23.92 -10.02
N HIS A 211 -12.54 23.51 -8.85
CA HIS A 211 -13.73 22.69 -8.73
C HIS A 211 -14.52 23.03 -7.46
N SER A 212 -15.83 23.08 -7.57
CA SER A 212 -16.76 23.18 -6.44
C SER A 212 -17.50 21.87 -6.31
N PHE A 213 -17.38 21.23 -5.15
CA PHE A 213 -18.02 19.95 -4.90
C PHE A 213 -19.54 20.06 -4.77
N THR A 214 -20.20 18.97 -5.13
CA THR A 214 -21.62 18.69 -4.88
C THR A 214 -21.71 17.39 -4.08
N LYS A 215 -22.87 17.08 -3.47
CA LYS A 215 -23.00 15.78 -2.74
C LYS A 215 -22.81 14.56 -3.63
N VAL A 216 -22.93 14.73 -4.95
CA VAL A 216 -22.84 13.60 -5.90
C VAL A 216 -21.40 13.21 -6.18
N ASP A 217 -20.50 14.17 -6.29
CA ASP A 217 -19.10 13.94 -6.64
C ASP A 217 -18.15 14.01 -5.43
N GLY A 218 -18.65 14.40 -4.27
CA GLY A 218 -17.95 14.48 -3.01
C GLY A 218 -18.43 15.64 -2.15
N ALA A 219 -18.06 15.67 -0.87
CA ALA A 219 -18.30 16.81 0.00
C ALA A 219 -17.29 16.81 1.17
N ALA A 220 -16.99 18.01 1.65
CA ALA A 220 -16.04 18.26 2.73
C ALA A 220 -14.67 17.61 2.50
N PRO A 221 -13.90 18.05 1.48
CA PRO A 221 -12.53 17.57 1.29
C PRO A 221 -11.65 18.06 2.45
N ILE A 222 -10.97 17.14 3.15
CA ILE A 222 -10.19 17.45 4.35
C ILE A 222 -8.74 16.94 4.29
N GLY A 223 -8.45 15.90 3.48
CA GLY A 223 -7.14 15.27 3.41
C GLY A 223 -6.08 16.03 2.59
N GLY A 224 -6.41 17.23 2.06
CA GLY A 224 -5.53 17.94 1.14
C GLY A 224 -5.43 17.25 -0.22
N VAL A 225 -4.39 17.62 -0.98
CA VAL A 225 -4.16 17.05 -2.31
C VAL A 225 -2.73 16.53 -2.46
N VAL A 226 -2.56 15.43 -3.22
CA VAL A 226 -1.26 14.90 -3.62
C VAL A 226 -1.14 14.90 -5.14
N GLN A 227 0.08 15.06 -5.65
CA GLN A 227 0.35 15.17 -7.08
C GLN A 227 1.16 13.97 -7.57
N ASP A 228 0.73 13.36 -8.69
CA ASP A 228 1.49 12.30 -9.34
C ASP A 228 2.60 12.88 -10.27
N GLN A 229 3.42 11.98 -10.84
CA GLN A 229 4.50 12.38 -11.75
C GLN A 229 3.98 12.99 -13.08
N ALA A 230 2.74 12.72 -13.43
CA ALA A 230 2.07 13.31 -14.60
C ALA A 230 1.38 14.63 -14.27
N LEU A 231 1.55 15.16 -13.03
CA LEU A 231 0.96 16.38 -12.49
C LEU A 231 -0.56 16.31 -12.28
N ASN A 232 -1.16 15.13 -12.27
CA ASN A 232 -2.55 14.99 -11.83
C ASN A 232 -2.61 15.13 -10.31
N LEU A 233 -3.68 15.73 -9.81
CA LEU A 233 -3.95 15.89 -8.39
C LEU A 233 -4.99 14.86 -7.93
N TYR A 234 -4.81 14.35 -6.73
CA TYR A 234 -5.75 13.43 -6.08
C TYR A 234 -5.99 13.88 -4.65
N GLY A 235 -7.22 13.71 -4.18
CA GLY A 235 -7.58 13.97 -2.79
C GLY A 235 -8.81 13.16 -2.40
N VAL A 236 -9.22 13.29 -1.15
CA VAL A 236 -10.38 12.59 -0.60
C VAL A 236 -11.47 13.59 -0.19
N THR A 237 -12.70 13.13 -0.20
CA THR A 237 -13.83 13.85 0.41
C THR A 237 -14.42 13.00 1.53
N LEU A 238 -14.69 13.64 2.67
CA LEU A 238 -15.23 12.97 3.86
C LEU A 238 -16.55 12.26 3.58
N THR A 239 -17.40 12.91 2.79
CA THR A 239 -18.76 12.47 2.46
C THR A 239 -19.03 12.68 0.97
N GLY A 240 -20.25 12.39 0.52
CA GLY A 240 -20.64 12.47 -0.89
C GLY A 240 -20.37 11.16 -1.63
N GLY A 241 -20.48 11.19 -2.94
CA GLY A 241 -20.39 10.00 -3.79
C GLY A 241 -21.68 9.18 -3.78
N LEU A 242 -21.59 7.88 -3.51
CA LEU A 242 -22.74 6.98 -3.47
C LEU A 242 -23.73 7.43 -2.39
N GLN A 243 -24.98 7.63 -2.79
CA GLN A 243 -26.07 7.94 -1.87
C GLN A 243 -26.60 6.63 -1.24
N ASN A 244 -27.10 6.73 0.00
CA ASN A 244 -27.58 5.60 0.78
C ASN A 244 -26.48 4.58 1.15
N CYS A 245 -25.30 5.06 1.49
CA CYS A 245 -24.33 4.22 2.17
C CYS A 245 -24.96 3.65 3.45
N PRO A 246 -25.06 2.34 3.58
CA PRO A 246 -25.61 1.72 4.78
C PRO A 246 -24.76 2.14 5.99
N HIS A 247 -25.43 2.65 7.03
CA HIS A 247 -24.80 3.03 8.30
C HIS A 247 -23.76 4.17 8.28
N ALA A 248 -23.58 4.88 7.16
CA ALA A 248 -22.75 6.07 7.13
C ALA A 248 -23.30 7.14 8.08
N PHE A 249 -22.47 7.67 8.97
CA PHE A 249 -22.86 8.74 9.91
C PHE A 249 -23.49 9.96 9.20
N PHE A 250 -23.12 10.18 7.94
CA PHE A 250 -23.56 11.31 7.12
C PHE A 250 -24.40 10.88 5.89
N GLY A 251 -24.80 9.60 5.79
CA GLY A 251 -25.62 9.08 4.68
C GLY A 251 -24.91 8.94 3.33
N SER A 252 -23.59 9.07 3.30
CA SER A 252 -22.74 8.90 2.12
C SER A 252 -21.32 8.55 2.52
N CYS A 253 -20.56 7.83 1.67
CA CYS A 253 -19.34 7.13 2.06
C CYS A 253 -18.04 7.84 1.71
N GLY A 254 -18.10 8.98 1.06
CA GLY A 254 -16.90 9.69 0.61
C GLY A 254 -16.33 9.17 -0.71
N THR A 255 -15.40 9.93 -1.25
CA THR A 255 -14.79 9.66 -2.56
C THR A 255 -13.28 9.89 -2.55
N VAL A 256 -12.61 9.32 -3.55
CA VAL A 256 -11.31 9.80 -4.02
C VAL A 256 -11.57 10.54 -5.32
N PHE A 257 -11.09 11.76 -5.45
CA PHE A 257 -11.20 12.55 -6.68
C PHE A 257 -9.87 12.67 -7.40
N LYS A 258 -9.94 12.94 -8.70
CA LYS A 258 -8.83 13.29 -9.56
C LYS A 258 -9.10 14.58 -10.31
N LEU A 259 -8.09 15.42 -10.37
CA LEU A 259 -8.03 16.59 -11.25
C LEU A 259 -6.85 16.36 -12.20
N ASP A 260 -7.12 16.30 -13.50
CA ASP A 260 -6.04 16.12 -14.47
C ASP A 260 -5.34 17.45 -14.81
N THR A 261 -4.26 17.37 -15.59
CA THR A 261 -3.45 18.54 -15.99
C THR A 261 -4.20 19.56 -16.86
N SER A 262 -5.34 19.18 -17.43
CA SER A 262 -6.22 20.10 -18.16
C SER A 262 -7.20 20.85 -17.24
N GLY A 263 -7.24 20.49 -15.95
CA GLY A 263 -8.21 20.96 -14.97
C GLY A 263 -9.54 20.21 -15.00
N GLN A 264 -9.61 19.06 -15.72
CA GLN A 264 -10.82 18.25 -15.75
C GLN A 264 -10.94 17.44 -14.47
N PHE A 265 -12.01 17.67 -13.73
CA PHE A 265 -12.38 16.93 -12.53
C PHE A 265 -13.03 15.58 -12.88
N SER A 266 -12.75 14.55 -12.05
CA SER A 266 -13.47 13.27 -12.07
C SER A 266 -13.50 12.64 -10.67
N THR A 267 -14.60 12.00 -10.33
CA THR A 267 -14.63 11.08 -9.18
C THR A 267 -13.84 9.82 -9.56
N PHE A 268 -12.66 9.66 -8.96
CA PHE A 268 -11.75 8.55 -9.28
C PHE A 268 -12.21 7.24 -8.65
N TYR A 269 -12.72 7.31 -7.41
CA TYR A 269 -13.32 6.19 -6.70
C TYR A 269 -14.43 6.68 -5.76
N SER A 270 -15.51 5.92 -5.63
CA SER A 270 -16.57 6.15 -4.64
C SER A 270 -16.64 4.97 -3.71
N PHE A 271 -16.41 5.20 -2.42
CA PHE A 271 -16.52 4.15 -1.40
C PHE A 271 -17.96 3.64 -1.31
N LYS A 272 -18.11 2.35 -1.07
CA LYS A 272 -19.42 1.66 -1.01
C LYS A 272 -19.91 1.52 0.41
N GLY A 273 -18.98 1.65 1.37
CA GLY A 273 -19.22 1.81 2.79
C GLY A 273 -20.17 0.81 3.46
N GLY A 274 -20.51 1.14 4.69
CA GLY A 274 -21.50 0.43 5.48
C GLY A 274 -20.94 -0.65 6.39
N ASP A 275 -21.77 -1.11 7.33
CA ASP A 275 -21.44 -2.26 8.20
C ASP A 275 -21.20 -3.50 7.35
N GLY A 276 -19.93 -3.90 7.27
CA GLY A 276 -19.48 -4.98 6.41
C GLY A 276 -19.30 -4.61 4.94
N GLY A 277 -19.34 -3.33 4.57
CA GLY A 277 -18.84 -2.86 3.27
C GLY A 277 -17.34 -3.13 3.19
N PRO A 278 -16.87 -3.89 2.18
CA PRO A 278 -15.50 -4.39 2.21
C PRO A 278 -14.43 -3.31 2.03
N ASP A 279 -14.77 -2.17 1.43
CA ASP A 279 -13.82 -1.17 0.91
C ASP A 279 -13.60 0.07 1.81
N GLY A 280 -14.38 0.22 2.86
CA GLY A 280 -14.22 1.35 3.79
C GLY A 280 -15.24 2.47 3.63
N ASP A 281 -15.19 3.44 4.56
CA ASP A 281 -16.09 4.57 4.67
C ASP A 281 -15.37 5.74 5.37
N ILE A 282 -15.75 6.97 5.04
CA ILE A 282 -15.22 8.19 5.67
C ILE A 282 -13.68 8.28 5.51
N PRO A 283 -13.14 8.48 4.30
CA PRO A 283 -11.72 8.72 4.12
C PRO A 283 -11.39 10.14 4.62
N GLU A 284 -10.61 10.23 5.70
CA GLU A 284 -10.26 11.50 6.36
C GLU A 284 -8.80 11.91 6.14
N SER A 285 -7.94 10.97 5.79
CA SER A 285 -6.50 11.19 5.76
C SER A 285 -5.98 11.66 4.41
N SER A 286 -4.80 12.26 4.44
CA SER A 286 -4.03 12.53 3.24
C SER A 286 -3.68 11.22 2.50
N LEU A 287 -3.75 11.25 1.17
CA LEU A 287 -3.27 10.16 0.33
C LEU A 287 -1.73 10.17 0.25
N ILE A 288 -1.15 9.01 -0.01
CA ILE A 288 0.25 8.89 -0.42
C ILE A 288 0.34 8.15 -1.76
N LEU A 289 1.38 8.48 -2.54
CA LEU A 289 1.66 7.89 -3.85
C LEU A 289 2.92 7.05 -3.80
N ASP A 290 2.92 5.92 -4.47
CA ASP A 290 4.16 5.20 -4.75
C ASP A 290 4.72 5.55 -6.15
N PRO A 291 5.97 5.15 -6.48
CA PRO A 291 6.56 5.41 -7.79
C PRO A 291 5.81 4.76 -8.97
N ALA A 292 4.97 3.77 -8.74
CA ALA A 292 4.14 3.13 -9.76
C ALA A 292 2.81 3.87 -10.00
N GLY A 293 2.53 4.92 -9.22
CA GLY A 293 1.30 5.72 -9.29
C GLY A 293 0.13 5.13 -8.52
N ASN A 294 0.36 4.12 -7.65
CA ASN A 294 -0.69 3.66 -6.76
C ASN A 294 -0.90 4.66 -5.63
N LEU A 295 -2.16 4.92 -5.32
CA LEU A 295 -2.59 5.73 -4.18
C LEU A 295 -2.87 4.82 -2.97
N TYR A 296 -2.52 5.31 -1.79
CA TYR A 296 -2.82 4.63 -0.53
C TYR A 296 -3.41 5.63 0.45
N GLY A 297 -4.35 5.17 1.26
CA GLY A 297 -5.00 5.97 2.29
C GLY A 297 -5.66 5.11 3.35
N THR A 298 -6.31 5.78 4.29
CA THR A 298 -7.10 5.15 5.35
C THR A 298 -8.54 5.59 5.29
N THR A 299 -9.45 4.74 5.74
CA THR A 299 -10.86 5.10 6.00
C THR A 299 -11.13 4.98 7.49
N ASN A 300 -11.88 5.93 8.04
CA ASN A 300 -12.22 5.95 9.47
C ASN A 300 -13.17 4.79 9.86
N ALA A 301 -14.04 4.39 8.94
CA ALA A 301 -15.03 3.34 9.15
C ALA A 301 -15.06 2.37 7.97
N GLY A 302 -15.91 1.34 8.04
CA GLY A 302 -15.99 0.29 7.04
C GLY A 302 -14.93 -0.80 7.22
N GLY A 303 -14.80 -1.68 6.22
CA GLY A 303 -13.95 -2.86 6.29
C GLY A 303 -14.68 -4.11 6.72
N SER A 304 -14.02 -5.27 6.58
CA SER A 304 -14.62 -6.59 6.80
C SER A 304 -14.63 -7.06 8.25
N VAL A 305 -14.01 -6.31 9.16
CA VAL A 305 -13.87 -6.69 10.58
C VAL A 305 -14.61 -5.67 11.45
N GLN A 306 -15.46 -6.17 12.35
CA GLN A 306 -16.15 -5.33 13.31
C GLN A 306 -15.17 -4.82 14.38
N CYS A 307 -15.41 -3.62 14.88
CA CYS A 307 -14.73 -3.05 16.04
C CYS A 307 -14.96 -3.94 17.27
N ASP A 308 -15.18 -3.39 18.40
CA ASP A 308 -15.56 -4.17 19.59
C ASP A 308 -16.98 -4.74 19.39
N PRO A 309 -17.13 -6.07 19.12
CA PRO A 309 -18.46 -6.65 18.89
C PRO A 309 -19.35 -6.64 20.13
N ILE A 310 -18.80 -6.36 21.30
CA ILE A 310 -19.52 -6.31 22.57
C ILE A 310 -20.07 -4.90 22.86
N HIS A 311 -19.22 -3.86 22.67
CA HIS A 311 -19.57 -2.47 23.01
C HIS A 311 -20.03 -1.65 21.80
N LEU A 312 -19.60 -2.03 20.59
CA LEU A 312 -19.93 -1.37 19.34
C LEU A 312 -20.40 -2.39 18.28
N PRO A 313 -21.50 -3.13 18.52
CA PRO A 313 -21.96 -4.15 17.59
C PRO A 313 -22.39 -3.51 16.27
N GLY A 314 -21.90 -4.07 15.18
CA GLY A 314 -22.22 -3.62 13.84
C GLY A 314 -21.40 -2.44 13.32
N ILE A 315 -20.39 -1.96 14.05
CA ILE A 315 -19.49 -0.90 13.60
C ILE A 315 -18.16 -1.49 13.18
N SER A 316 -17.71 -1.20 11.95
CA SER A 316 -16.39 -1.56 11.42
C SER A 316 -15.40 -0.44 11.66
N CYS A 317 -14.12 -0.81 11.87
CA CYS A 317 -13.08 0.09 12.40
C CYS A 317 -12.24 0.82 11.35
N GLY A 318 -12.61 0.72 10.09
CA GLY A 318 -11.86 1.35 9.01
C GLY A 318 -10.85 0.43 8.33
N THR A 319 -10.20 0.95 7.31
CA THR A 319 -9.29 0.20 6.44
C THR A 319 -8.01 0.97 6.12
N ILE A 320 -7.01 0.22 5.64
CA ILE A 320 -5.93 0.74 4.79
C ILE A 320 -6.24 0.23 3.39
N PHE A 321 -6.36 1.13 2.42
CA PHE A 321 -6.68 0.79 1.03
C PHE A 321 -5.58 1.20 0.05
N GLN A 322 -5.59 0.56 -1.11
CA GLN A 322 -4.80 0.90 -2.29
C GLN A 322 -5.75 1.14 -3.46
N LEU A 323 -5.45 2.16 -4.27
CA LEU A 323 -6.05 2.35 -5.59
C LEU A 323 -4.97 2.31 -6.66
N THR A 324 -5.15 1.46 -7.66
CA THR A 324 -4.25 1.43 -8.82
C THR A 324 -4.46 2.67 -9.70
N PRO A 325 -3.52 3.00 -10.63
CA PRO A 325 -3.74 4.06 -11.62
C PRO A 325 -4.99 3.87 -12.51
N ALA A 326 -5.54 2.66 -12.57
CA ALA A 326 -6.80 2.35 -13.26
C ALA A 326 -8.04 2.58 -12.39
N GLY A 327 -7.89 2.96 -11.10
CA GLY A 327 -9.00 3.14 -10.17
C GLY A 327 -9.50 1.84 -9.53
N GLU A 328 -8.75 0.74 -9.65
CA GLU A 328 -9.09 -0.53 -9.00
C GLU A 328 -8.68 -0.47 -7.52
N GLU A 329 -9.64 -0.73 -6.64
CA GLU A 329 -9.45 -0.70 -5.19
C GLU A 329 -9.08 -2.08 -4.66
N THR A 330 -8.22 -2.08 -3.62
CA THR A 330 -7.86 -3.26 -2.83
C THR A 330 -7.70 -2.84 -1.37
N VAL A 331 -8.43 -3.49 -0.47
CA VAL A 331 -8.21 -3.37 0.97
C VAL A 331 -6.95 -4.15 1.35
N LEU A 332 -5.94 -3.44 1.83
CA LEU A 332 -4.70 -4.03 2.32
C LEU A 332 -4.82 -4.53 3.76
N TYR A 333 -5.63 -3.82 4.56
CA TYR A 333 -5.85 -4.17 5.95
C TYR A 333 -7.22 -3.64 6.43
N SER A 334 -7.97 -4.44 7.20
CA SER A 334 -9.19 -4.03 7.88
C SER A 334 -8.93 -4.03 9.39
N PHE A 335 -9.09 -2.87 10.01
CA PHE A 335 -8.98 -2.74 11.47
C PHE A 335 -10.14 -3.45 12.17
N GLY A 336 -9.89 -3.99 13.39
CA GLY A 336 -10.94 -4.63 14.18
C GLY A 336 -10.43 -5.48 15.33
N GLY A 337 -11.34 -5.96 16.16
CA GLY A 337 -11.04 -6.79 17.34
C GLY A 337 -10.78 -5.99 18.62
N SER A 338 -10.67 -6.68 19.75
CA SER A 338 -10.57 -6.08 21.08
C SER A 338 -9.23 -5.42 21.41
N GLU A 339 -8.20 -5.68 20.61
CA GLU A 339 -6.83 -5.16 20.80
C GLU A 339 -6.37 -4.28 19.65
N ALA A 340 -7.13 -4.23 18.55
CA ALA A 340 -6.75 -3.50 17.37
C ALA A 340 -7.11 -2.03 17.50
N ALA A 341 -6.22 -1.19 16.99
CA ALA A 341 -6.54 0.18 16.66
C ALA A 341 -7.76 0.21 15.71
N GLY A 342 -8.63 1.17 15.91
CA GLY A 342 -9.73 1.45 15.03
C GLY A 342 -9.86 2.95 14.78
N PHE A 343 -10.65 3.31 13.79
CA PHE A 343 -10.93 4.71 13.45
C PHE A 343 -9.66 5.52 13.08
N PRO A 344 -8.90 5.10 12.07
CA PRO A 344 -7.74 5.85 11.63
C PRO A 344 -8.17 7.21 11.05
N THR A 345 -7.72 8.29 11.66
CA THR A 345 -7.96 9.67 11.24
C THR A 345 -6.74 10.31 10.60
N ASN A 346 -5.59 9.64 10.72
CA ASN A 346 -4.30 10.13 10.22
C ASN A 346 -3.86 9.36 8.97
N GLY A 347 -3.02 10.00 8.17
CA GLY A 347 -2.43 9.41 6.99
C GLY A 347 -1.29 8.44 7.30
N LEU A 348 -0.78 7.86 6.25
CA LEU A 348 0.26 6.83 6.28
C LEU A 348 1.62 7.40 5.86
N VAL A 349 2.68 6.77 6.35
CA VAL A 349 4.02 6.86 5.77
C VAL A 349 4.38 5.51 5.18
N ARG A 350 4.98 5.50 4.00
CA ARG A 350 5.43 4.27 3.33
C ARG A 350 6.94 4.32 3.17
N ASP A 351 7.64 3.29 3.66
CA ASP A 351 9.09 3.18 3.46
C ASP A 351 9.45 2.57 2.09
N ALA A 352 10.74 2.58 1.77
CA ALA A 352 11.25 2.02 0.53
C ALA A 352 11.04 0.49 0.42
N ALA A 353 10.87 -0.21 1.54
CA ALA A 353 10.56 -1.64 1.59
C ALA A 353 9.07 -1.93 1.36
N GLY A 354 8.23 -0.91 1.23
CA GLY A 354 6.79 -1.03 1.06
C GLY A 354 6.01 -1.27 2.34
N ASN A 355 6.64 -1.08 3.51
CA ASN A 355 5.92 -1.11 4.77
C ASN A 355 5.19 0.23 4.98
N PHE A 356 4.01 0.16 5.60
CA PHE A 356 3.24 1.32 6.01
C PHE A 356 3.34 1.55 7.51
N TYR A 357 3.36 2.81 7.90
CA TYR A 357 3.35 3.23 9.29
C TYR A 357 2.25 4.27 9.48
N GLY A 358 1.48 4.15 10.56
CA GLY A 358 0.37 5.07 10.86
C GLY A 358 0.15 5.24 12.35
N LEU A 359 -0.51 6.32 12.69
CA LEU A 359 -1.01 6.62 14.03
C LEU A 359 -2.50 6.31 14.07
N VAL A 360 -2.91 5.36 14.88
CA VAL A 360 -4.30 4.94 15.00
C VAL A 360 -4.67 4.74 16.47
N SER A 361 -5.65 5.47 16.96
CA SER A 361 -6.20 5.31 18.34
C SER A 361 -5.14 5.17 19.44
N GLY A 362 -4.10 5.99 19.40
CA GLY A 362 -3.02 5.95 20.39
C GLY A 362 -2.00 4.85 20.19
N LEU A 363 -1.95 4.25 19.01
CA LEU A 363 -0.95 3.26 18.62
C LEU A 363 -0.11 3.77 17.46
N VAL A 364 1.18 3.46 17.47
CA VAL A 364 2.01 3.50 16.26
C VAL A 364 2.02 2.10 15.67
N LEU A 365 1.46 1.96 14.47
CA LEU A 365 1.35 0.68 13.78
C LEU A 365 2.34 0.60 12.62
N LYS A 366 2.76 -0.61 12.34
CA LYS A 366 3.41 -1.00 11.08
C LYS A 366 2.58 -2.08 10.42
N LEU A 367 2.26 -1.89 9.15
CA LEU A 367 1.79 -2.94 8.24
C LEU A 367 2.94 -3.27 7.29
N ASP A 368 3.46 -4.48 7.34
CA ASP A 368 4.55 -4.84 6.44
C ASP A 368 4.05 -5.09 5.01
N SER A 369 4.96 -5.16 4.05
CA SER A 369 4.64 -5.37 2.63
C SER A 369 3.93 -6.70 2.32
N MET A 370 3.79 -7.58 3.30
CA MET A 370 3.02 -8.83 3.22
C MET A 370 1.64 -8.72 3.87
N GLY A 371 1.27 -7.53 4.38
CA GLY A 371 0.00 -7.28 5.05
C GLY A 371 -0.05 -7.72 6.52
N LYS A 372 1.11 -7.99 7.15
CA LYS A 372 1.16 -8.34 8.56
C LYS A 372 1.28 -7.08 9.42
N GLU A 373 0.32 -6.90 10.32
CA GLU A 373 0.33 -5.86 11.32
C GLU A 373 1.31 -6.13 12.46
N SER A 374 1.88 -5.05 13.01
CA SER A 374 2.61 -5.05 14.28
C SER A 374 2.49 -3.69 14.96
N ILE A 375 2.23 -3.72 16.27
CA ILE A 375 2.21 -2.52 17.11
C ILE A 375 3.65 -2.17 17.46
N LEU A 376 4.08 -0.97 17.05
CA LEU A 376 5.43 -0.47 17.34
C LEU A 376 5.47 0.22 18.70
N TYR A 377 4.42 0.95 19.05
CA TYR A 377 4.33 1.66 20.33
C TYR A 377 2.87 1.87 20.73
N THR A 378 2.60 1.83 22.03
CA THR A 378 1.29 2.12 22.62
C THR A 378 1.42 3.33 23.52
N PHE A 379 0.72 4.41 23.19
CA PHE A 379 0.62 5.57 24.05
C PHE A 379 -0.30 5.28 25.22
N THR A 380 -0.01 5.85 26.39
CA THR A 380 -0.79 5.68 27.61
C THR A 380 -1.19 7.03 28.21
N GLY A 381 -2.27 7.07 28.98
CA GLY A 381 -2.72 8.31 29.63
C GLY A 381 -3.33 9.30 28.65
N TYR A 382 -2.97 10.57 28.76
CA TYR A 382 -3.48 11.64 27.87
C TYR A 382 -2.80 11.70 26.50
N ASP A 383 -1.75 10.90 26.28
CA ASP A 383 -1.04 10.81 24.99
C ASP A 383 -1.79 9.97 23.95
N ILE A 384 -2.96 9.39 24.30
CA ILE A 384 -3.73 8.47 23.45
C ILE A 384 -4.20 9.14 22.15
N ILE A 385 -4.38 10.46 22.14
CA ILE A 385 -4.78 11.17 20.92
C ILE A 385 -3.51 11.64 20.20
N ALA A 386 -3.03 10.79 19.31
CA ALA A 386 -2.01 11.17 18.33
C ALA A 386 -2.62 12.10 17.28
N SER A 387 -1.87 13.07 16.82
CA SER A 387 -2.33 14.11 15.91
C SER A 387 -1.38 14.26 14.74
N GLY A 388 -1.94 14.35 13.55
CA GLY A 388 -1.17 14.47 12.31
C GLY A 388 -0.51 13.17 11.86
N ASP A 389 -0.01 13.21 10.63
CA ASP A 389 0.65 12.07 10.01
C ASP A 389 2.08 11.92 10.53
N LEU A 390 2.59 10.70 10.52
CA LEU A 390 4.00 10.44 10.79
C LEU A 390 4.87 10.97 9.64
N VAL A 391 6.15 11.27 9.94
CA VAL A 391 7.21 11.41 8.94
C VAL A 391 8.37 10.49 9.29
N GLN A 392 9.10 10.03 8.27
CA GLN A 392 10.23 9.11 8.43
C GLN A 392 11.52 9.76 7.92
N ASP A 393 12.61 9.62 8.68
CA ASP A 393 13.94 10.02 8.21
C ASP A 393 14.61 8.90 7.39
N ALA A 394 15.74 9.22 6.76
CA ALA A 394 16.52 8.26 5.97
C ALA A 394 17.06 7.07 6.80
N ALA A 395 17.16 7.23 8.11
CA ALA A 395 17.55 6.16 9.03
C ALA A 395 16.36 5.29 9.47
N GLY A 396 15.15 5.62 8.98
CA GLY A 396 13.92 4.88 9.29
C GLY A 396 13.24 5.29 10.60
N ASN A 397 13.76 6.29 11.34
CA ASN A 397 13.09 6.76 12.54
C ASN A 397 11.78 7.47 12.16
N LEU A 398 10.76 7.27 12.96
CA LEU A 398 9.46 7.92 12.80
C LEU A 398 9.35 9.12 13.74
N TYR A 399 8.78 10.20 13.25
CA TYR A 399 8.48 11.39 14.04
C TYR A 399 7.00 11.71 13.93
N GLY A 400 6.41 12.17 15.02
CA GLY A 400 4.99 12.52 15.07
C GLY A 400 4.69 13.43 16.26
N THR A 401 3.41 13.72 16.40
CA THR A 401 2.90 14.57 17.49
C THR A 401 1.75 13.88 18.22
N THR A 402 1.54 14.25 19.47
CA THR A 402 0.34 13.91 20.24
C THR A 402 -0.41 15.19 20.58
N TYR A 403 -1.75 15.15 20.50
CA TYR A 403 -2.60 16.34 20.67
C TYR A 403 -2.59 16.86 22.12
N TYR A 404 -2.60 15.97 23.11
CA TYR A 404 -2.62 16.36 24.53
C TYR A 404 -1.28 16.20 25.23
N GLY A 405 -0.56 15.09 25.04
CA GLY A 405 0.72 14.82 25.70
C GLY A 405 0.66 14.79 27.22
N ALA A 406 1.81 14.62 27.87
CA ALA A 406 1.92 14.52 29.33
C ALA A 406 1.39 15.77 30.07
N ASN A 407 1.51 16.95 29.46
CA ASN A 407 1.06 18.22 30.06
C ASN A 407 -0.34 18.65 29.61
N GLY A 408 -1.06 17.81 28.84
CA GLY A 408 -2.35 18.16 28.26
C GLY A 408 -2.27 19.22 27.14
N LYS A 409 -1.07 19.45 26.57
CA LYS A 409 -0.81 20.46 25.54
C LYS A 409 -0.15 19.91 24.28
N GLY A 410 0.19 18.64 24.29
CA GLY A 410 0.80 17.93 23.18
C GLY A 410 2.30 17.76 23.27
N THR A 411 2.81 16.83 22.46
CA THR A 411 4.26 16.53 22.38
C THR A 411 4.72 16.41 20.94
N VAL A 412 6.02 16.58 20.72
CA VAL A 412 6.73 16.08 19.56
C VAL A 412 7.57 14.89 19.98
N PHE A 413 7.48 13.77 19.28
CA PHE A 413 8.22 12.56 19.61
C PHE A 413 9.01 12.01 18.42
N LYS A 414 10.03 11.22 18.75
CA LYS A 414 10.78 10.35 17.84
C LYS A 414 10.61 8.91 18.30
N LEU A 415 10.28 8.02 17.38
CA LEU A 415 10.27 6.57 17.59
C LEU A 415 11.36 5.94 16.73
N THR A 416 12.33 5.29 17.38
CA THR A 416 13.37 4.53 16.67
C THR A 416 12.78 3.20 16.21
N THR A 417 12.78 2.95 14.90
CA THR A 417 12.33 1.69 14.34
C THR A 417 13.48 0.67 14.26
N PRO A 418 13.19 -0.63 14.44
CA PRO A 418 14.23 -1.65 14.29
C PRO A 418 14.68 -1.75 12.82
N PRO A 419 15.95 -2.15 12.57
CA PRO A 419 16.44 -2.43 11.24
C PRO A 419 15.58 -3.48 10.51
N ASP A 420 15.30 -3.24 9.23
CA ASP A 420 14.51 -4.14 8.38
C ASP A 420 15.03 -4.17 6.95
N PHE A 421 14.57 -5.13 6.14
CA PHE A 421 14.87 -5.20 4.72
C PHE A 421 13.65 -5.66 3.92
N ALA A 422 13.62 -5.36 2.63
CA ALA A 422 12.71 -5.98 1.68
C ALA A 422 13.50 -6.64 0.55
N VAL A 423 12.88 -7.63 -0.07
CA VAL A 423 13.36 -8.20 -1.34
C VAL A 423 12.65 -7.44 -2.45
N ALA A 424 13.39 -6.72 -3.27
CA ALA A 424 12.82 -5.90 -4.34
C ALA A 424 12.00 -6.75 -5.33
N ALA A 425 10.96 -6.16 -5.91
CA ALA A 425 10.24 -6.79 -6.99
C ALA A 425 11.18 -7.06 -8.17
N PHE A 426 11.07 -8.23 -8.79
CA PHE A 426 11.91 -8.63 -9.93
C PHE A 426 11.05 -9.07 -11.12
N ALA A 427 11.58 -8.91 -12.31
CA ALA A 427 10.97 -9.38 -13.54
C ALA A 427 11.89 -10.37 -14.23
N LEU A 428 11.38 -11.57 -14.51
CA LEU A 428 12.13 -12.60 -15.24
C LEU A 428 12.33 -12.22 -16.71
N SER A 429 13.54 -12.41 -17.19
CA SER A 429 13.89 -12.20 -18.61
C SER A 429 14.50 -13.49 -19.20
N PRO A 430 13.86 -14.05 -20.22
CA PRO A 430 12.55 -13.68 -20.77
C PRO A 430 11.39 -14.06 -19.84
N ALA A 431 10.26 -13.33 -19.91
CA ALA A 431 9.07 -13.60 -19.12
C ALA A 431 8.34 -14.90 -19.56
N SER A 432 8.69 -15.44 -20.72
CA SER A 432 8.15 -16.68 -21.28
C SER A 432 9.28 -17.54 -21.85
N VAL A 433 9.24 -18.83 -21.57
CA VAL A 433 10.25 -19.81 -22.02
C VAL A 433 9.59 -21.09 -22.55
N PRO A 434 10.18 -21.77 -23.55
CA PRO A 434 9.75 -23.12 -23.90
C PRO A 434 10.18 -24.14 -22.83
N ALA A 435 9.58 -25.32 -22.85
CA ALA A 435 10.04 -26.43 -22.02
C ALA A 435 11.52 -26.77 -22.35
N GLY A 436 12.39 -26.76 -21.35
CA GLY A 436 13.85 -26.87 -21.48
C GLY A 436 14.58 -25.53 -21.54
N GLY A 437 13.85 -24.41 -21.53
CA GLY A 437 14.41 -23.06 -21.49
C GLY A 437 14.71 -22.57 -20.06
N SER A 438 15.29 -21.38 -19.96
CA SER A 438 15.58 -20.72 -18.69
C SER A 438 15.34 -19.23 -18.76
N ALA A 439 15.00 -18.63 -17.61
CA ALA A 439 14.86 -17.18 -17.42
C ALA A 439 15.65 -16.75 -16.18
N THR A 440 16.13 -15.52 -16.17
CA THR A 440 16.91 -14.96 -15.06
C THR A 440 16.38 -13.58 -14.68
N ALA A 441 16.64 -13.15 -13.44
CA ALA A 441 16.38 -11.80 -13.00
C ALA A 441 17.44 -11.35 -11.98
N PRO A 442 17.85 -10.08 -11.98
CA PRO A 442 18.57 -9.51 -10.84
C PRO A 442 17.65 -9.44 -9.63
N LEU A 443 18.21 -9.57 -8.44
CA LEU A 443 17.51 -9.51 -7.17
C LEU A 443 18.25 -8.55 -6.24
N ASP A 444 17.57 -7.48 -5.87
CA ASP A 444 18.10 -6.46 -4.97
C ASP A 444 17.46 -6.54 -3.59
N ILE A 445 18.21 -6.08 -2.57
CA ILE A 445 17.73 -5.90 -1.21
C ILE A 445 17.55 -4.41 -0.97
N ILE A 446 16.38 -4.03 -0.52
CA ILE A 446 16.10 -2.68 -0.03
C ILE A 446 16.26 -2.70 1.49
N THR A 447 17.21 -1.95 2.00
CA THR A 447 17.47 -1.88 3.44
C THR A 447 16.75 -0.69 4.07
N VAL A 448 16.24 -0.88 5.29
CA VAL A 448 15.50 0.13 6.06
C VAL A 448 16.11 0.21 7.46
N SER A 449 16.09 1.39 8.05
CA SER A 449 16.54 1.63 9.43
C SER A 449 17.97 1.13 9.72
N GLY A 450 18.89 1.29 8.75
CA GLY A 450 20.30 0.91 8.92
C GLY A 450 20.55 -0.60 8.94
N PHE A 451 19.65 -1.40 8.36
CA PHE A 451 19.86 -2.85 8.22
C PHE A 451 21.15 -3.15 7.42
N ASN A 452 22.04 -3.95 7.99
CA ASN A 452 23.33 -4.35 7.39
C ASN A 452 23.66 -5.82 7.58
N ASP A 453 22.70 -6.63 8.07
CA ASP A 453 22.91 -8.05 8.29
C ASP A 453 22.86 -8.86 6.98
N ALA A 454 23.48 -10.03 6.99
CA ALA A 454 23.46 -10.92 5.82
C ALA A 454 22.08 -11.52 5.60
N VAL A 455 21.60 -11.48 4.35
CA VAL A 455 20.33 -12.09 3.93
C VAL A 455 20.61 -13.40 3.18
N ARG A 456 19.97 -14.49 3.59
CA ARG A 456 19.97 -15.78 2.89
C ARG A 456 18.72 -15.90 2.05
N PHE A 457 18.86 -16.31 0.80
CA PHE A 457 17.75 -16.47 -0.11
C PHE A 457 17.34 -17.93 -0.29
N THR A 458 16.04 -18.14 -0.39
CA THR A 458 15.41 -19.37 -0.86
C THR A 458 14.44 -19.04 -1.99
N CYS A 459 14.19 -20.02 -2.87
CA CYS A 459 13.33 -19.84 -4.02
C CYS A 459 12.33 -21.00 -4.10
N SER A 460 11.10 -20.72 -4.43
CA SER A 460 10.04 -21.72 -4.61
C SER A 460 9.19 -21.44 -5.84
N VAL A 461 8.54 -22.49 -6.35
CA VAL A 461 7.70 -22.45 -7.55
C VAL A 461 6.32 -22.98 -7.23
N SER A 462 5.28 -22.34 -7.70
CA SER A 462 3.88 -22.77 -7.57
C SER A 462 3.14 -22.56 -8.92
N PRO A 463 2.30 -23.52 -9.35
CA PRO A 463 2.08 -24.85 -8.81
C PRO A 463 3.31 -25.77 -8.94
N LYS A 464 3.32 -26.89 -8.21
CA LYS A 464 4.40 -27.91 -8.24
C LYS A 464 3.94 -29.21 -8.90
N PRO A 465 3.79 -29.27 -10.23
CA PRO A 465 3.60 -30.55 -10.92
C PRO A 465 4.87 -31.40 -10.85
N ALA A 466 4.79 -32.66 -11.22
CA ALA A 466 5.94 -33.60 -11.15
C ALA A 466 7.18 -33.12 -11.91
N GLN A 467 7.00 -32.26 -12.90
CA GLN A 467 8.02 -31.64 -13.76
C GLN A 467 7.99 -30.10 -13.62
N SER A 468 7.83 -29.59 -12.40
CA SER A 468 7.82 -28.13 -12.17
C SER A 468 9.15 -27.48 -12.57
N PRO A 469 9.14 -26.19 -12.96
CA PRO A 469 10.37 -25.43 -13.08
C PRO A 469 11.22 -25.53 -11.81
N GLN A 470 12.53 -25.50 -11.95
CA GLN A 470 13.46 -25.41 -10.84
C GLN A 470 13.91 -23.98 -10.71
N CYS A 471 13.95 -23.44 -9.49
CA CYS A 471 14.50 -22.13 -9.26
C CYS A 471 15.65 -22.15 -8.26
N SER A 472 16.60 -21.27 -8.45
CA SER A 472 17.76 -21.07 -7.57
C SER A 472 18.08 -19.58 -7.48
N VAL A 473 18.68 -19.18 -6.37
CA VAL A 473 19.25 -17.84 -6.20
C VAL A 473 20.74 -17.99 -5.96
N THR A 474 21.53 -17.30 -6.78
CA THR A 474 22.99 -17.22 -6.63
C THR A 474 23.35 -15.79 -6.19
N ALA A 475 24.11 -15.69 -5.10
CA ALA A 475 24.64 -14.42 -4.60
C ALA A 475 26.18 -14.49 -4.64
N THR A 476 26.79 -13.49 -5.29
CA THR A 476 28.25 -13.33 -5.31
C THR A 476 28.58 -12.03 -4.59
N ALA A 477 29.61 -12.02 -3.76
CA ALA A 477 30.02 -10.83 -3.04
C ALA A 477 30.28 -9.65 -4.00
N GLY A 478 29.66 -8.51 -3.73
CA GLY A 478 29.81 -7.27 -4.53
C GLY A 478 28.94 -7.18 -5.77
N THR A 479 28.04 -8.14 -6.04
CA THR A 479 27.06 -8.06 -7.15
C THR A 479 25.65 -8.36 -6.65
N PRO A 480 24.61 -7.80 -7.29
CA PRO A 480 23.23 -8.19 -7.02
C PRO A 480 23.06 -9.71 -7.14
N ALA A 481 22.25 -10.29 -6.27
CA ALA A 481 21.91 -11.71 -6.37
C ALA A 481 21.11 -11.96 -7.67
N THR A 482 21.22 -13.16 -8.22
CA THR A 482 20.53 -13.53 -9.46
C THR A 482 19.58 -14.70 -9.21
N VAL A 483 18.31 -14.51 -9.55
CA VAL A 483 17.32 -15.59 -9.62
C VAL A 483 17.47 -16.27 -10.99
N THR A 484 17.59 -17.59 -11.00
CA THR A 484 17.59 -18.42 -12.21
C THR A 484 16.47 -19.43 -12.12
N VAL A 485 15.61 -19.46 -13.13
CA VAL A 485 14.53 -20.44 -13.26
C VAL A 485 14.78 -21.25 -14.53
N SER A 486 14.84 -22.58 -14.40
CA SER A 486 15.05 -23.50 -15.51
C SER A 486 13.88 -24.49 -15.60
N THR A 487 13.46 -24.79 -16.82
CA THR A 487 12.45 -25.78 -17.14
C THR A 487 13.10 -27.05 -17.71
N SER A 488 12.49 -28.20 -17.52
CA SER A 488 12.96 -29.46 -18.13
C SER A 488 12.31 -29.64 -19.52
N GLY A 489 13.15 -29.95 -20.52
CA GLY A 489 12.68 -30.33 -21.85
C GLY A 489 12.12 -31.76 -21.88
N PRO A 490 11.29 -32.12 -22.87
CA PRO A 490 10.87 -33.49 -23.09
C PRO A 490 12.07 -34.36 -23.44
N SER A 491 12.25 -35.49 -22.73
CA SER A 491 13.30 -36.45 -23.05
C SER A 491 12.68 -37.70 -23.69
N VAL A 492 13.08 -38.03 -24.90
CA VAL A 492 12.78 -39.32 -25.51
C VAL A 492 13.89 -40.29 -25.09
N ARG A 493 13.55 -41.29 -24.28
CA ARG A 493 14.47 -42.42 -24.11
C ARG A 493 14.53 -43.18 -25.42
N VAL A 494 15.59 -42.99 -26.19
CA VAL A 494 15.94 -43.94 -27.23
C VAL A 494 16.33 -45.24 -26.49
N PRO A 495 15.63 -46.35 -26.70
CA PRO A 495 16.00 -47.59 -26.11
C PRO A 495 17.44 -47.93 -26.57
N SER A 496 18.39 -48.05 -25.64
CA SER A 496 19.71 -48.53 -25.94
C SER A 496 19.54 -49.93 -26.53
N ARG A 497 19.86 -50.12 -27.80
CA ARG A 497 20.00 -51.44 -28.39
C ARG A 497 21.16 -52.14 -27.66
N SER A 498 20.86 -52.87 -26.59
CA SER A 498 21.72 -53.95 -26.16
C SER A 498 21.80 -54.92 -27.33
N GLY A 499 23.03 -55.17 -27.79
CA GLY A 499 23.30 -55.99 -28.98
C GLY A 499 22.72 -57.39 -28.82
N ALA A 500 21.53 -57.60 -29.38
CA ALA A 500 21.08 -58.90 -29.77
C ALA A 500 21.45 -59.05 -31.25
N SER A 501 22.50 -59.82 -31.53
CA SER A 501 22.87 -60.27 -32.87
C SER A 501 21.71 -61.09 -33.40
N PHE A 502 20.85 -60.49 -34.22
CA PHE A 502 19.90 -61.25 -35.00
C PHE A 502 20.61 -61.84 -36.20
N SER A 503 20.93 -63.12 -36.13
CA SER A 503 21.23 -63.94 -37.27
C SER A 503 19.96 -64.06 -38.10
N TYR A 504 19.80 -63.23 -39.10
CA TYR A 504 18.75 -63.42 -40.09
C TYR A 504 19.09 -64.60 -40.96
N ALA A 505 18.41 -65.72 -40.79
CA ALA A 505 18.36 -66.78 -41.75
C ALA A 505 17.71 -66.24 -43.03
N MET A 506 18.53 -65.98 -44.03
CA MET A 506 18.18 -65.54 -45.39
C MET A 506 17.67 -66.74 -46.19
N TRP A 507 16.49 -67.31 -45.82
CA TRP A 507 15.92 -68.46 -46.49
C TRP A 507 14.41 -68.38 -46.74
N LEU A 508 13.87 -67.25 -47.21
CA LEU A 508 12.45 -67.24 -47.57
C LEU A 508 12.05 -66.22 -48.66
N PRO A 509 12.68 -66.28 -49.86
CA PRO A 509 11.92 -65.86 -51.03
C PRO A 509 11.89 -66.93 -52.15
N LEU A 510 12.22 -68.19 -51.95
CA LEU A 510 12.32 -69.15 -53.05
C LEU A 510 11.15 -70.14 -53.14
N LEU A 511 10.11 -70.04 -52.30
CA LEU A 511 8.93 -70.90 -52.36
C LEU A 511 7.65 -70.20 -52.90
N GLY A 512 7.76 -68.95 -53.38
CA GLY A 512 6.62 -68.23 -53.97
C GLY A 512 6.51 -68.26 -55.49
N LEU A 513 7.43 -68.91 -56.21
CA LEU A 513 7.51 -68.82 -57.70
C LEU A 513 7.30 -70.12 -58.47
N VAL A 514 6.82 -71.17 -57.86
CA VAL A 514 6.39 -72.42 -58.50
C VAL A 514 4.93 -72.69 -58.18
N GLY A 515 4.07 -72.13 -58.99
CA GLY A 515 2.62 -72.40 -58.80
C GLY A 515 1.68 -71.51 -59.62
N ILE A 516 2.14 -70.90 -60.70
CA ILE A 516 1.22 -70.27 -61.68
C ILE A 516 1.51 -70.80 -63.02
N GLY A 517 1.04 -72.01 -63.29
CA GLY A 517 0.92 -72.59 -64.61
C GLY A 517 -0.35 -73.42 -64.61
N GLY A 518 -1.43 -72.89 -65.22
CA GLY A 518 -2.55 -73.74 -65.64
C GLY A 518 -3.91 -73.29 -65.20
N LEU A 519 -4.63 -72.85 -66.23
CA LEU A 519 -6.08 -72.99 -66.51
C LEU A 519 -7.11 -72.11 -65.79
N GLY A 520 -7.61 -71.16 -66.50
CA GLY A 520 -9.00 -71.05 -66.94
C GLY A 520 -10.07 -70.58 -65.90
N SER A 521 -10.62 -69.45 -66.21
CA SER A 521 -11.92 -68.93 -65.83
C SER A 521 -11.88 -67.65 -65.03
N LYS A 522 -12.38 -66.58 -65.64
CA LYS A 522 -12.46 -65.20 -65.08
C LYS A 522 -13.16 -65.03 -63.71
N LYS A 523 -13.88 -66.01 -63.24
CA LYS A 523 -14.59 -65.95 -61.98
C LYS A 523 -13.78 -66.46 -60.73
N ARG A 524 -12.67 -67.19 -60.94
CA ARG A 524 -11.83 -67.71 -59.87
C ARG A 524 -10.72 -66.73 -59.47
N LYS A 525 -10.34 -65.81 -60.35
CA LYS A 525 -9.28 -64.81 -60.10
C LYS A 525 -9.72 -63.72 -59.10
N VAL A 526 -10.99 -63.38 -59.07
CA VAL A 526 -11.53 -62.37 -58.12
C VAL A 526 -11.59 -62.94 -56.69
N LYS A 527 -11.94 -64.25 -56.52
CA LYS A 527 -11.96 -64.87 -55.17
C LYS A 527 -10.54 -65.05 -54.59
N ALA A 528 -9.55 -65.35 -55.44
CA ALA A 528 -8.18 -65.49 -54.97
C ALA A 528 -7.55 -64.15 -54.62
N MET A 529 -7.93 -63.06 -55.33
CA MET A 529 -7.47 -61.72 -55.01
C MET A 529 -8.09 -61.14 -53.72
N LEU A 530 -9.37 -61.47 -53.47
CA LEU A 530 -10.06 -61.09 -52.20
C LEU A 530 -9.53 -61.88 -51.02
N LEU A 531 -9.11 -63.14 -51.18
CA LEU A 531 -8.50 -63.91 -50.10
C LEU A 531 -7.08 -63.46 -49.78
N GLY A 532 -6.30 -62.99 -50.76
CA GLY A 532 -4.97 -62.39 -50.58
C GLY A 532 -5.05 -61.06 -49.84
N CYS A 533 -6.03 -60.20 -50.18
CA CYS A 533 -6.23 -58.92 -49.50
C CYS A 533 -6.75 -59.12 -48.04
N ALA A 534 -7.60 -60.15 -47.78
CA ALA A 534 -8.05 -60.45 -46.43
C ALA A 534 -6.92 -60.96 -45.55
N LEU A 535 -5.98 -61.73 -46.07
CA LEU A 535 -4.78 -62.17 -45.35
C LEU A 535 -3.78 -61.03 -45.10
N CYS A 536 -3.63 -60.11 -46.04
CA CYS A 536 -2.77 -58.92 -45.84
C CYS A 536 -3.39 -57.94 -44.83
N LEU A 537 -4.70 -57.75 -44.79
CA LEU A 537 -5.40 -56.95 -43.81
C LEU A 537 -5.42 -57.59 -42.43
N GLY A 538 -5.45 -58.93 -42.35
CA GLY A 538 -5.35 -59.68 -41.11
C GLY A 538 -3.95 -59.61 -40.46
N PHE A 539 -2.90 -59.57 -41.28
CA PHE A 539 -1.52 -59.39 -40.77
C PHE A 539 -1.20 -57.93 -40.41
N ALA A 540 -1.83 -56.97 -41.03
CA ALA A 540 -1.66 -55.54 -40.64
C ALA A 540 -2.33 -55.25 -39.29
N SER A 541 -3.41 -55.96 -38.94
CA SER A 541 -4.06 -55.81 -37.62
C SER A 541 -3.41 -56.60 -36.47
N LEU A 542 -2.53 -57.54 -36.76
CA LEU A 542 -1.79 -58.31 -35.75
C LEU A 542 -0.42 -57.68 -35.39
N VAL A 543 0.08 -56.74 -36.19
CA VAL A 543 1.28 -55.97 -35.87
C VAL A 543 0.97 -54.74 -35.02
N ALA A 544 -0.31 -54.35 -34.88
CA ALA A 544 -0.77 -53.23 -34.07
C ALA A 544 -1.02 -53.55 -32.60
N CYS A 545 -0.83 -54.78 -32.15
CA CYS A 545 -0.99 -55.18 -30.72
C CYS A 545 0.30 -55.73 -30.09
N GLY A 546 1.43 -55.17 -30.48
CA GLY A 546 2.65 -55.20 -29.68
C GLY A 546 2.51 -54.15 -28.59
N GLY A 547 1.80 -54.41 -27.50
CA GLY A 547 1.77 -53.59 -26.29
C GLY A 547 3.15 -53.55 -25.66
N GLY A 548 4.08 -52.86 -26.30
CA GLY A 548 5.22 -52.26 -25.61
C GLY A 548 4.65 -51.14 -24.78
N SER A 549 4.61 -51.26 -23.47
CA SER A 549 4.44 -50.12 -22.57
C SER A 549 5.48 -49.09 -22.97
N ILE A 550 5.07 -48.05 -23.70
CA ILE A 550 5.87 -46.86 -23.87
C ILE A 550 5.99 -46.32 -22.45
N SER A 551 7.12 -46.61 -21.78
CA SER A 551 7.45 -45.92 -20.55
C SER A 551 7.36 -44.45 -20.91
N SER A 552 6.45 -43.73 -20.28
CA SER A 552 6.20 -42.33 -20.54
C SER A 552 7.54 -41.60 -20.46
N GLY A 553 8.08 -41.23 -21.62
CA GLY A 553 9.22 -40.31 -21.67
C GLY A 553 8.84 -39.08 -20.86
N ASN A 554 9.79 -38.48 -20.20
CA ASN A 554 9.61 -37.25 -19.46
C ASN A 554 8.98 -36.21 -20.41
N ARG A 555 7.75 -35.79 -20.14
CA ARG A 555 7.01 -34.83 -20.99
C ARG A 555 7.54 -33.39 -20.89
N GLY A 556 8.56 -33.18 -20.03
CA GLY A 556 9.09 -31.84 -19.77
C GLY A 556 8.21 -31.06 -18.79
N THR A 557 8.56 -29.80 -18.55
CA THR A 557 7.76 -28.91 -17.73
C THR A 557 6.43 -28.60 -18.44
N PRO A 558 5.28 -28.80 -17.78
CA PRO A 558 3.98 -28.50 -18.40
C PRO A 558 3.88 -27.02 -18.80
N THR A 559 3.13 -26.74 -19.86
CA THR A 559 2.79 -25.36 -20.26
C THR A 559 1.88 -24.71 -19.23
N GLY A 560 2.05 -23.41 -18.99
CA GLY A 560 1.22 -22.67 -18.04
C GLY A 560 1.98 -21.57 -17.31
N ALA A 561 1.27 -20.88 -16.43
CA ALA A 561 1.82 -19.85 -15.57
C ALA A 561 2.36 -20.45 -14.26
N TYR A 562 3.57 -20.05 -13.90
CA TYR A 562 4.22 -20.45 -12.65
C TYR A 562 4.60 -19.22 -11.84
N THR A 563 4.17 -19.16 -10.58
CA THR A 563 4.58 -18.13 -9.64
C THR A 563 5.93 -18.53 -9.03
N ILE A 564 6.93 -17.70 -9.20
CA ILE A 564 8.27 -17.85 -8.65
C ILE A 564 8.38 -16.95 -7.43
N THR A 565 8.46 -17.51 -6.25
CA THR A 565 8.58 -16.76 -4.98
C THR A 565 10.00 -16.86 -4.46
N VAL A 566 10.62 -15.71 -4.26
CA VAL A 566 11.94 -15.60 -3.60
C VAL A 566 11.72 -15.09 -2.17
N THR A 567 12.31 -15.78 -1.22
CA THR A 567 12.25 -15.43 0.20
C THR A 567 13.65 -15.16 0.72
N GLY A 568 13.87 -13.94 1.21
CA GLY A 568 15.04 -13.55 1.97
C GLY A 568 14.83 -13.80 3.45
N THR A 569 15.85 -14.34 4.13
CA THR A 569 15.86 -14.57 5.58
C THR A 569 17.14 -14.02 6.17
N SER A 570 17.04 -13.21 7.22
CA SER A 570 18.18 -12.73 7.99
C SER A 570 17.99 -13.03 9.46
N SER A 571 19.08 -13.34 10.14
CA SER A 571 19.12 -13.54 11.59
C SER A 571 19.56 -12.22 12.23
N VAL A 572 18.63 -11.49 12.81
CA VAL A 572 18.90 -10.27 13.59
C VAL A 572 18.90 -10.61 15.09
N ALA A 573 19.45 -9.72 15.90
CA ALA A 573 19.53 -9.94 17.36
C ALA A 573 18.16 -10.23 18.02
N THR A 574 17.07 -9.83 17.39
CA THR A 574 15.67 -9.99 17.87
C THR A 574 14.94 -11.20 17.31
N GLY A 575 15.58 -12.00 16.44
CA GLY A 575 14.96 -13.17 15.81
C GLY A 575 15.32 -13.32 14.35
N SER A 576 14.41 -13.88 13.54
CA SER A 576 14.59 -14.05 12.10
C SER A 576 13.62 -13.14 11.35
N LEU A 577 14.16 -12.25 10.53
CA LEU A 577 13.37 -11.46 9.56
C LEU A 577 13.20 -12.29 8.29
N VAL A 578 11.96 -12.40 7.82
CA VAL A 578 11.60 -13.09 6.58
C VAL A 578 10.83 -12.16 5.68
N ARG A 579 11.28 -11.99 4.44
CA ARG A 579 10.65 -11.13 3.43
C ARG A 579 10.59 -11.86 2.09
N SER A 580 9.51 -11.71 1.36
CA SER A 580 9.28 -12.42 0.11
C SER A 580 8.79 -11.50 -0.99
N THR A 581 9.15 -11.84 -2.23
CA THR A 581 8.62 -11.22 -3.45
C THR A 581 8.36 -12.30 -4.48
N SER A 582 7.52 -12.04 -5.47
CA SER A 582 7.14 -13.03 -6.48
C SER A 582 7.10 -12.45 -7.88
N ALA A 583 7.36 -13.31 -8.88
CA ALA A 583 7.21 -13.01 -10.31
C ALA A 583 6.52 -14.17 -11.01
N ILE A 584 5.95 -13.94 -12.19
CA ILE A 584 5.30 -14.96 -12.99
C ILE A 584 6.20 -15.35 -14.17
N LEU A 585 6.40 -16.66 -14.37
CA LEU A 585 7.03 -17.26 -15.56
C LEU A 585 5.97 -17.99 -16.39
N GLN A 586 5.87 -17.68 -17.67
CA GLN A 586 5.05 -18.42 -18.62
C GLN A 586 5.89 -19.53 -19.28
N VAL A 587 5.42 -20.79 -19.23
CA VAL A 587 6.01 -21.92 -19.96
C VAL A 587 5.12 -22.23 -21.15
N GLN A 588 5.68 -22.20 -22.36
CA GLN A 588 5.02 -22.41 -23.63
C GLN A 588 5.25 -23.82 -24.18
#